data_65d4819aa9bed022c656536c3f55aa46
#
_entry.id   65d4819aa9bed022c656536c3f55aa46
#
_cell.length_a   1.000
_cell.length_b   1.000
_cell.length_c   1.000
_cell.angle_alpha   90.00
_cell.angle_beta   90.00
_cell.angle_gamma   90.00
#
_symmetry.space_group_name_H-M   'P 1'
#
loop_
_entity.id
_entity.type
_entity.pdbx_description
1 polymer ?
#
loop_
_entity_poly.entity_id
_entity_poly.type
_entity_poly.pdbx_seq_one_letter_code
_entity_poly.pdbx_strand_id
1 'polypeptide(L)'
;MLARSGVNRYDWYPMIRGRLVAVNGRAVSAGDYVDARARQLVEREFNLSHGSEMPSHNQLVAGRWVPGEAGGLSVEEGLAQTLGLKLGDTLRFDIAGQPAEARIDSLRRVDWGSMRVNFFVMFQVREMPEVPVTYISAFRAPAKPGFDSALSREFPNVTSVDVSASIGQVQRVLDQVIRAVEFLFGFTLVAGLVVLFAAVTATREARAYEFAVMRAMGASAKLLAQVQRAELLGVGALAGVQASLAAMIVGWALARYAFEFEWHVSPLVPLLGGVAGAVLALAAGWWGLREVLRRPVVETLRSAVQE
;
A
#
# COMPACT_ATOMS: atom_id res chain seq x y z
N MET A 1 31.60 -19.29 0.20
CA MET A 1 31.39 -18.20 -0.77
C MET A 1 30.65 -17.00 -0.17
N LEU A 2 29.44 -17.13 0.40
CA LEU A 2 28.64 -16.02 0.91
C LEU A 2 29.41 -15.10 1.86
N ALA A 3 30.02 -15.65 2.92
CA ALA A 3 30.78 -14.86 3.89
C ALA A 3 31.96 -14.09 3.25
N ARG A 4 32.66 -14.70 2.27
CA ARG A 4 33.78 -14.06 1.53
C ARG A 4 33.28 -12.92 0.62
N SER A 5 32.00 -12.93 0.27
CA SER A 5 31.35 -11.90 -0.56
C SER A 5 30.65 -10.83 0.26
N GLY A 6 30.79 -10.83 1.59
CA GLY A 6 30.21 -9.85 2.49
C GLY A 6 28.75 -10.13 2.85
N VAL A 7 28.21 -11.30 2.52
CA VAL A 7 26.87 -11.71 2.90
C VAL A 7 26.92 -12.35 4.28
N ASN A 8 26.59 -11.55 5.31
CA ASN A 8 26.65 -11.99 6.71
C ASN A 8 25.28 -12.40 7.27
N ARG A 9 24.20 -12.13 6.53
CA ARG A 9 22.84 -12.50 6.92
C ARG A 9 22.17 -13.20 5.74
N TYR A 10 21.69 -14.40 5.98
CA TYR A 10 20.93 -15.18 5.03
C TYR A 10 19.99 -16.12 5.78
N ASP A 11 18.86 -16.41 5.18
CA ASP A 11 17.97 -17.44 5.66
C ASP A 11 18.47 -18.80 5.14
N TRP A 12 18.30 -19.85 5.94
CA TRP A 12 18.66 -21.20 5.54
C TRP A 12 17.69 -22.17 6.20
N TYR A 13 16.78 -22.69 5.39
CA TYR A 13 15.73 -23.56 5.90
C TYR A 13 15.61 -24.83 5.06
N PRO A 14 15.34 -25.99 5.70
CA PRO A 14 14.89 -27.18 4.99
C PRO A 14 13.52 -26.93 4.38
N MET A 15 13.31 -27.37 3.16
CA MET A 15 12.05 -27.29 2.44
C MET A 15 11.64 -28.67 1.99
N ILE A 16 10.42 -29.02 2.32
CA ILE A 16 9.77 -30.30 2.02
C ILE A 16 8.54 -30.00 1.17
N ARG A 17 8.28 -30.79 0.15
CA ARG A 17 7.03 -30.69 -0.61
C ARG A 17 6.07 -31.75 -0.10
N GLY A 18 4.87 -31.31 0.28
CA GLY A 18 3.85 -32.24 0.76
C GLY A 18 2.44 -31.74 0.44
N ARG A 19 1.54 -32.66 0.19
CA ARG A 19 0.14 -32.37 -0.07
C ARG A 19 -0.69 -32.70 1.16
N LEU A 20 -1.60 -31.79 1.54
CA LEU A 20 -2.56 -32.04 2.61
C LEU A 20 -3.58 -33.10 2.14
N VAL A 21 -3.63 -34.25 2.81
CA VAL A 21 -4.51 -35.36 2.43
C VAL A 21 -5.61 -35.63 3.44
N ALA A 22 -5.45 -35.25 4.70
CA ALA A 22 -6.51 -35.40 5.69
C ALA A 22 -6.43 -34.34 6.80
N VAL A 23 -7.57 -34.00 7.38
CA VAL A 23 -7.74 -33.16 8.57
C VAL A 23 -8.59 -33.96 9.57
N ASN A 24 -8.09 -34.14 10.79
CA ASN A 24 -8.74 -34.91 11.85
C ASN A 24 -9.17 -36.31 11.39
N GLY A 25 -8.31 -36.98 10.61
CA GLY A 25 -8.56 -38.30 10.07
C GLY A 25 -9.55 -38.37 8.90
N ARG A 26 -10.17 -37.27 8.49
CA ARG A 26 -11.04 -37.18 7.32
C ARG A 26 -10.25 -36.79 6.09
N ALA A 27 -10.37 -37.55 5.02
CA ALA A 27 -9.75 -37.17 3.74
C ALA A 27 -10.30 -35.80 3.29
N VAL A 28 -9.40 -34.97 2.72
CA VAL A 28 -9.72 -33.63 2.27
C VAL A 28 -9.56 -33.55 0.76
N SER A 29 -10.56 -32.98 0.10
CA SER A 29 -10.58 -32.75 -1.35
C SER A 29 -11.04 -31.31 -1.67
N ALA A 30 -10.79 -30.86 -2.88
CA ALA A 30 -11.27 -29.54 -3.32
C ALA A 30 -12.79 -29.38 -3.24
N GLY A 31 -13.53 -30.48 -3.39
CA GLY A 31 -14.99 -30.50 -3.29
C GLY A 31 -15.55 -30.16 -1.90
N ASP A 32 -14.74 -30.27 -0.84
CA ASP A 32 -15.15 -29.98 0.53
C ASP A 32 -15.19 -28.47 0.84
N TYR A 33 -14.66 -27.64 -0.06
CA TYR A 33 -14.56 -26.19 0.13
C TYR A 33 -15.37 -25.41 -0.90
N VAL A 34 -16.11 -24.40 -0.41
CA VAL A 34 -16.85 -23.47 -1.27
C VAL A 34 -15.92 -22.38 -1.81
N ASP A 35 -14.97 -21.93 -1.00
CA ASP A 35 -14.00 -20.90 -1.35
C ASP A 35 -13.03 -21.39 -2.43
N ALA A 36 -12.90 -20.60 -3.51
CA ALA A 36 -12.00 -20.91 -4.62
C ALA A 36 -10.52 -20.97 -4.20
N ARG A 37 -10.10 -20.12 -3.26
CA ARG A 37 -8.74 -20.10 -2.72
C ARG A 37 -8.45 -21.35 -1.89
N ALA A 38 -9.40 -21.78 -1.06
CA ALA A 38 -9.28 -23.02 -0.28
C ALA A 38 -9.15 -24.23 -1.20
N ARG A 39 -9.94 -24.31 -2.26
CA ARG A 39 -9.84 -25.38 -3.27
C ARG A 39 -8.46 -25.45 -3.91
N GLN A 40 -7.94 -24.33 -4.38
CA GLN A 40 -6.59 -24.26 -4.97
C GLN A 40 -5.49 -24.65 -3.98
N LEU A 41 -5.65 -24.29 -2.70
CA LEU A 41 -4.67 -24.65 -1.67
C LEU A 41 -4.62 -26.15 -1.41
N VAL A 42 -5.76 -26.83 -1.36
CA VAL A 42 -5.82 -28.28 -1.09
C VAL A 42 -5.33 -29.11 -2.28
N GLU A 43 -5.52 -28.63 -3.52
CA GLU A 43 -5.09 -29.35 -4.74
C GLU A 43 -3.59 -29.29 -4.98
N ARG A 44 -2.89 -28.28 -4.44
CA ARG A 44 -1.47 -28.11 -4.68
C ARG A 44 -0.60 -28.72 -3.58
N GLU A 45 0.65 -28.96 -3.89
CA GLU A 45 1.67 -29.22 -2.88
C GLU A 45 2.01 -27.95 -2.12
N PHE A 46 2.20 -28.09 -0.82
CA PHE A 46 2.71 -27.03 0.04
C PHE A 46 4.23 -27.13 0.15
N ASN A 47 4.88 -25.99 0.22
CA ASN A 47 6.22 -25.89 0.74
C ASN A 47 6.13 -25.93 2.27
N LEU A 48 6.48 -27.07 2.84
CA LEU A 48 6.56 -27.30 4.27
C LEU A 48 8.01 -27.10 4.73
N SER A 49 8.20 -26.93 6.03
CA SER A 49 9.52 -26.89 6.63
C SER A 49 9.51 -27.62 7.96
N HIS A 50 10.69 -27.81 8.53
CA HIS A 50 10.85 -28.26 9.90
C HIS A 50 11.95 -27.45 10.61
N GLY A 51 11.86 -27.39 11.93
CA GLY A 51 12.86 -26.70 12.74
C GLY A 51 12.50 -26.70 14.22
N SER A 52 13.52 -26.78 15.08
CA SER A 52 13.32 -26.67 16.54
C SER A 52 13.01 -25.23 16.96
N GLU A 53 13.42 -24.24 16.19
CA GLU A 53 13.22 -22.83 16.51
C GLU A 53 12.28 -22.17 15.50
N MET A 54 11.42 -21.31 16.01
CA MET A 54 10.54 -20.49 15.15
C MET A 54 11.39 -19.44 14.41
N PRO A 55 11.14 -19.21 13.11
CA PRO A 55 11.81 -18.14 12.41
C PRO A 55 11.61 -16.78 13.10
N SER A 56 12.70 -16.05 13.33
CA SER A 56 12.71 -14.79 14.12
C SER A 56 11.84 -13.68 13.54
N HIS A 57 11.44 -13.78 12.28
CA HIS A 57 10.57 -12.84 11.58
C HIS A 57 9.09 -13.28 11.54
N ASN A 58 8.77 -14.40 12.17
CA ASN A 58 7.39 -14.83 12.37
C ASN A 58 6.93 -14.44 13.78
N GLN A 59 5.63 -14.24 13.95
CA GLN A 59 5.02 -13.89 15.23
C GLN A 59 4.03 -14.98 15.64
N LEU A 60 4.14 -15.46 16.86
CA LEU A 60 3.17 -16.39 17.44
C LEU A 60 1.85 -15.64 17.71
N VAL A 61 0.75 -16.13 17.14
CA VAL A 61 -0.59 -15.54 17.29
C VAL A 61 -1.41 -16.31 18.33
N ALA A 62 -1.32 -17.64 18.30
CA ALA A 62 -2.07 -18.51 19.23
C ALA A 62 -1.30 -19.82 19.48
N GLY A 63 -1.60 -20.44 20.62
CA GLY A 63 -0.94 -21.68 21.02
C GLY A 63 0.48 -21.47 21.53
N ARG A 64 1.34 -22.47 21.37
CA ARG A 64 2.73 -22.41 21.82
C ARG A 64 3.66 -23.12 20.83
N TRP A 65 4.85 -22.57 20.66
CA TRP A 65 5.92 -23.25 19.94
C TRP A 65 6.75 -24.04 20.95
N VAL A 66 6.83 -25.34 20.79
CA VAL A 66 7.64 -26.20 21.66
C VAL A 66 8.80 -26.78 20.87
N PRO A 67 10.04 -26.34 21.11
CA PRO A 67 11.21 -26.82 20.38
C PRO A 67 11.39 -28.33 20.46
N GLY A 68 11.44 -29.02 19.32
CA GLY A 68 11.70 -30.46 19.24
C GLY A 68 10.51 -31.35 19.62
N GLU A 69 9.31 -30.83 19.72
CA GLU A 69 8.10 -31.62 20.03
C GLU A 69 7.76 -32.52 18.84
N ALA A 70 7.89 -33.83 19.03
CA ALA A 70 7.50 -34.81 18.02
C ALA A 70 5.97 -34.76 17.82
N GLY A 71 5.55 -34.54 16.55
CA GLY A 71 4.14 -34.44 16.22
C GLY A 71 3.51 -33.04 16.43
N GLY A 72 4.31 -32.03 16.79
CA GLY A 72 3.87 -30.64 16.87
C GLY A 72 3.96 -29.92 15.51
N LEU A 73 2.97 -29.11 15.19
CA LEU A 73 2.86 -28.37 13.93
C LEU A 73 2.50 -26.92 14.17
N SER A 74 3.15 -26.04 13.45
CA SER A 74 2.81 -24.62 13.40
C SER A 74 2.23 -24.26 12.04
N VAL A 75 1.06 -23.63 12.02
CA VAL A 75 0.34 -23.25 10.80
C VAL A 75 0.29 -21.72 10.70
N GLU A 76 0.39 -21.20 9.49
CA GLU A 76 0.21 -19.78 9.21
C GLU A 76 -1.25 -19.39 9.38
N GLU A 77 -1.50 -18.23 10.00
CA GLU A 77 -2.84 -17.74 10.41
C GLU A 77 -3.81 -17.65 9.22
N GLY A 78 -3.37 -17.10 8.07
CA GLY A 78 -4.22 -16.96 6.89
C GLY A 78 -4.59 -18.30 6.24
N LEU A 79 -3.66 -19.26 6.24
CA LEU A 79 -3.94 -20.63 5.82
C LEU A 79 -4.96 -21.29 6.74
N ALA A 80 -4.78 -21.14 8.06
CA ALA A 80 -5.69 -21.70 9.04
C ALA A 80 -7.12 -21.14 8.88
N GLN A 81 -7.25 -19.84 8.70
CA GLN A 81 -8.53 -19.18 8.44
C GLN A 81 -9.18 -19.67 7.13
N THR A 82 -8.41 -19.75 6.05
CA THR A 82 -8.92 -20.15 4.72
C THR A 82 -9.42 -21.60 4.72
N LEU A 83 -8.73 -22.50 5.41
CA LEU A 83 -9.09 -23.92 5.47
C LEU A 83 -9.97 -24.27 6.70
N GLY A 84 -10.27 -23.29 7.57
CA GLY A 84 -11.08 -23.52 8.78
C GLY A 84 -10.37 -24.34 9.86
N LEU A 85 -9.02 -24.35 9.87
CA LEU A 85 -8.19 -25.12 10.80
C LEU A 85 -8.10 -24.42 12.18
N LYS A 86 -8.02 -25.21 13.24
CA LYS A 86 -7.96 -24.75 14.62
C LYS A 86 -6.80 -25.39 15.37
N LEU A 87 -6.41 -24.76 16.49
CA LEU A 87 -5.49 -25.40 17.44
C LEU A 87 -6.05 -26.76 17.88
N GLY A 88 -5.19 -27.76 17.91
CA GLY A 88 -5.54 -29.13 18.27
C GLY A 88 -5.95 -30.02 17.09
N ASP A 89 -6.25 -29.44 15.93
CA ASP A 89 -6.54 -30.25 14.73
C ASP A 89 -5.29 -31.02 14.31
N THR A 90 -5.50 -32.24 13.80
CA THR A 90 -4.45 -33.11 13.28
C THR A 90 -4.44 -33.02 11.76
N LEU A 91 -3.29 -32.64 11.18
CA LEU A 91 -3.09 -32.61 9.74
C LEU A 91 -2.23 -33.79 9.30
N ARG A 92 -2.64 -34.43 8.20
CA ARG A 92 -1.84 -35.45 7.54
C ARG A 92 -1.43 -34.97 6.17
N PHE A 93 -0.11 -34.98 5.96
CA PHE A 93 0.52 -34.66 4.68
C PHE A 93 1.03 -35.94 4.02
N ASP A 94 0.91 -36.01 2.72
CA ASP A 94 1.64 -36.95 1.89
C ASP A 94 2.92 -36.25 1.40
N ILE A 95 4.07 -36.79 1.80
CA ILE A 95 5.40 -36.27 1.45
C ILE A 95 6.13 -37.36 0.68
N ALA A 96 6.17 -37.26 -0.65
CA ALA A 96 6.81 -38.26 -1.52
C ALA A 96 6.31 -39.70 -1.27
N GLY A 97 5.00 -39.88 -1.01
CA GLY A 97 4.40 -41.17 -0.71
C GLY A 97 4.51 -41.62 0.76
N GLN A 98 5.12 -40.83 1.63
CA GLN A 98 5.19 -41.09 3.07
C GLN A 98 4.18 -40.22 3.82
N PRO A 99 3.29 -40.80 4.65
CA PRO A 99 2.36 -40.02 5.46
C PRO A 99 3.08 -39.37 6.64
N ALA A 100 2.97 -38.06 6.76
CA ALA A 100 3.40 -37.29 7.92
C ALA A 100 2.19 -36.68 8.61
N GLU A 101 1.96 -37.08 9.86
CA GLU A 101 0.82 -36.62 10.65
C GLU A 101 1.32 -35.83 11.87
N ALA A 102 0.71 -34.66 12.10
CA ALA A 102 1.05 -33.81 13.23
C ALA A 102 -0.12 -32.94 13.64
N ARG A 103 -0.12 -32.56 14.93
CA ARG A 103 -1.17 -31.73 15.54
C ARG A 103 -0.79 -30.26 15.49
N ILE A 104 -1.76 -29.40 15.23
CA ILE A 104 -1.57 -27.94 15.27
C ILE A 104 -1.43 -27.48 16.73
N ASP A 105 -0.23 -27.14 17.14
CA ASP A 105 0.08 -26.64 18.47
C ASP A 105 0.22 -25.12 18.52
N SER A 106 0.44 -24.50 17.35
CA SER A 106 0.54 -23.05 17.24
C SER A 106 0.04 -22.50 15.91
N LEU A 107 -0.45 -21.25 15.97
CA LEU A 107 -0.70 -20.42 14.80
C LEU A 107 0.28 -19.26 14.81
N ARG A 108 0.84 -18.94 13.65
CA ARG A 108 1.82 -17.87 13.49
C ARG A 108 1.44 -16.95 12.36
N ARG A 109 1.76 -15.67 12.53
CA ARG A 109 1.66 -14.66 11.49
C ARG A 109 2.97 -14.56 10.74
N VAL A 110 2.87 -14.55 9.42
CA VAL A 110 3.99 -14.51 8.51
C VAL A 110 3.90 -13.24 7.68
N ASP A 111 5.00 -12.49 7.63
CA ASP A 111 5.11 -11.34 6.72
C ASP A 111 5.60 -11.83 5.36
N TRP A 112 4.67 -12.07 4.45
CA TRP A 112 4.95 -12.47 3.07
C TRP A 112 5.63 -11.39 2.25
N GLY A 113 5.53 -10.11 2.67
CA GLY A 113 6.19 -8.98 2.03
C GLY A 113 7.66 -8.81 2.42
N SER A 114 8.15 -9.54 3.42
CA SER A 114 9.51 -9.39 3.98
C SER A 114 10.64 -9.82 3.04
N MET A 115 10.35 -10.48 1.92
CA MET A 115 11.32 -11.13 1.00
C MET A 115 12.23 -12.16 1.70
N ARG A 116 11.82 -12.65 2.86
CA ARG A 116 12.49 -13.72 3.59
C ARG A 116 11.86 -15.07 3.28
N VAL A 117 12.55 -16.14 3.60
CA VAL A 117 12.01 -17.50 3.43
C VAL A 117 10.88 -17.72 4.42
N ASN A 118 9.70 -18.05 3.91
CA ASN A 118 8.49 -18.25 4.67
C ASN A 118 7.78 -19.55 4.26
N PHE A 119 7.10 -20.17 5.21
CA PHE A 119 6.37 -21.41 4.99
C PHE A 119 4.96 -21.31 5.57
N PHE A 120 3.99 -21.95 4.92
CA PHE A 120 2.63 -22.05 5.45
C PHE A 120 2.56 -22.95 6.69
N VAL A 121 3.34 -24.02 6.68
CA VAL A 121 3.31 -25.04 7.72
C VAL A 121 4.74 -25.44 8.09
N MET A 122 5.00 -25.54 9.40
CA MET A 122 6.29 -25.97 9.92
C MET A 122 6.13 -27.03 11.00
N PHE A 123 6.83 -28.14 10.85
CA PHE A 123 6.97 -29.18 11.89
C PHE A 123 7.97 -28.68 12.95
N GLN A 124 7.64 -28.87 14.25
CA GLN A 124 8.45 -28.39 15.37
C GLN A 124 9.58 -29.36 15.75
N VAL A 125 10.05 -30.12 14.78
CA VAL A 125 11.12 -31.10 14.95
C VAL A 125 12.42 -30.64 14.31
N ARG A 126 13.53 -31.06 14.87
CA ARG A 126 14.86 -30.69 14.38
C ARG A 126 15.18 -31.34 13.02
N GLU A 127 14.83 -32.61 12.86
CA GLU A 127 15.17 -33.43 11.69
C GLU A 127 13.98 -34.29 11.29
N MET A 128 13.85 -34.52 9.98
CA MET A 128 12.91 -35.47 9.40
C MET A 128 13.66 -36.37 8.42
N PRO A 129 14.41 -37.40 8.94
CA PRO A 129 15.34 -38.18 8.13
C PRO A 129 14.66 -39.04 7.05
N GLU A 130 13.38 -39.35 7.20
CA GLU A 130 12.68 -40.27 6.30
C GLU A 130 12.04 -39.56 5.08
N VAL A 131 12.18 -38.23 4.98
CA VAL A 131 11.58 -37.46 3.89
C VAL A 131 12.63 -36.76 3.04
N PRO A 132 12.41 -36.61 1.72
CA PRO A 132 13.31 -35.88 0.86
C PRO A 132 13.28 -34.39 1.21
N VAL A 133 14.44 -33.84 1.53
CA VAL A 133 14.58 -32.41 1.91
C VAL A 133 15.44 -31.70 0.88
N THR A 134 14.98 -30.54 0.44
CA THR A 134 15.81 -29.54 -0.25
C THR A 134 16.04 -28.36 0.68
N TYR A 135 17.05 -27.54 0.41
CA TYR A 135 17.31 -26.36 1.21
C TYR A 135 17.00 -25.10 0.40
N ILE A 136 16.35 -24.14 1.05
CA ILE A 136 16.07 -22.83 0.46
C ILE A 136 16.78 -21.76 1.29
N SER A 137 17.35 -20.79 0.58
CA SER A 137 18.04 -19.66 1.19
C SER A 137 17.57 -18.36 0.56
N ALA A 138 17.43 -17.30 1.35
CA ALA A 138 17.24 -15.95 0.89
C ALA A 138 18.30 -15.05 1.49
N PHE A 139 18.91 -14.23 0.68
CA PHE A 139 19.91 -13.26 1.11
C PHE A 139 19.94 -12.05 0.17
N ARG A 140 20.44 -10.94 0.67
CA ARG A 140 20.71 -9.78 -0.15
C ARG A 140 22.04 -9.97 -0.88
N ALA A 141 21.98 -10.13 -2.19
CA ALA A 141 23.17 -10.29 -3.02
C ALA A 141 24.05 -9.04 -2.96
N PRO A 142 25.38 -9.19 -2.98
CA PRO A 142 26.30 -8.06 -3.13
C PRO A 142 26.13 -7.42 -4.51
N ALA A 143 26.31 -6.11 -4.60
CA ALA A 143 26.21 -5.34 -5.85
C ALA A 143 27.44 -5.58 -6.77
N LYS A 144 27.79 -6.84 -7.00
CA LYS A 144 28.89 -7.26 -7.90
C LYS A 144 28.30 -7.88 -9.16
N PRO A 145 28.56 -7.33 -10.36
CA PRO A 145 28.13 -7.96 -11.60
C PRO A 145 28.69 -9.39 -11.70
N GLY A 146 27.82 -10.33 -12.09
CA GLY A 146 28.22 -11.73 -12.28
C GLY A 146 28.31 -12.57 -11.00
N PHE A 147 27.84 -12.08 -9.86
CA PHE A 147 27.80 -12.84 -8.60
C PHE A 147 26.98 -14.14 -8.76
N ASP A 148 25.80 -14.07 -9.37
CA ASP A 148 24.94 -15.24 -9.59
C ASP A 148 25.59 -16.26 -10.50
N SER A 149 26.25 -15.80 -11.56
CA SER A 149 26.98 -16.68 -12.47
C SER A 149 28.20 -17.33 -11.79
N ALA A 150 28.84 -16.64 -10.88
CA ALA A 150 29.93 -17.18 -10.08
C ALA A 150 29.45 -18.23 -9.06
N LEU A 151 28.31 -17.94 -8.41
CA LEU A 151 27.66 -18.85 -7.48
C LEU A 151 27.25 -20.16 -8.15
N SER A 152 26.57 -20.07 -9.30
CA SER A 152 26.13 -21.26 -10.07
C SER A 152 27.30 -22.08 -10.63
N ARG A 153 28.45 -21.43 -10.95
CA ARG A 153 29.66 -22.13 -11.39
C ARG A 153 30.37 -22.86 -10.24
N GLU A 154 30.43 -22.21 -9.06
CA GLU A 154 31.06 -22.82 -7.88
C GLU A 154 30.19 -23.93 -7.27
N PHE A 155 28.85 -23.78 -7.37
CA PHE A 155 27.90 -24.75 -6.81
C PHE A 155 26.81 -25.11 -7.85
N PRO A 156 27.10 -26.07 -8.77
CA PRO A 156 26.16 -26.44 -9.83
C PRO A 156 24.83 -27.04 -9.35
N ASN A 157 24.80 -27.52 -8.11
CA ASN A 157 23.61 -28.06 -7.44
C ASN A 157 22.72 -26.97 -6.79
N VAL A 158 23.10 -25.69 -6.89
CA VAL A 158 22.34 -24.55 -6.37
C VAL A 158 21.71 -23.79 -7.53
N THR A 159 20.42 -23.65 -7.50
CA THR A 159 19.69 -22.77 -8.42
C THR A 159 19.56 -21.38 -7.80
N SER A 160 20.20 -20.39 -8.39
CA SER A 160 20.06 -18.99 -7.99
C SER A 160 18.96 -18.32 -8.81
N VAL A 161 18.07 -17.59 -8.14
CA VAL A 161 17.01 -16.78 -8.76
C VAL A 161 17.19 -15.35 -8.30
N ASP A 162 17.48 -14.46 -9.24
CA ASP A 162 17.52 -13.02 -8.97
C ASP A 162 16.09 -12.43 -8.98
N VAL A 163 15.54 -12.34 -7.78
CA VAL A 163 14.21 -11.76 -7.57
C VAL A 163 14.23 -10.24 -7.82
N SER A 164 15.39 -9.57 -7.63
CA SER A 164 15.53 -8.12 -7.82
C SER A 164 15.26 -7.69 -9.26
N ALA A 165 15.72 -8.50 -10.24
CA ALA A 165 15.49 -8.23 -11.66
C ALA A 165 13.98 -8.28 -12.00
N SER A 166 13.27 -9.28 -11.48
CA SER A 166 11.83 -9.45 -11.68
C SER A 166 11.03 -8.33 -11.00
N ILE A 167 11.38 -8.00 -9.75
CA ILE A 167 10.76 -6.88 -9.02
C ILE A 167 11.06 -5.56 -9.73
N GLY A 168 12.29 -5.32 -10.18
CA GLY A 168 12.67 -4.13 -10.90
C GLY A 168 11.89 -3.93 -12.23
N GLN A 169 11.51 -5.02 -12.89
CA GLN A 169 10.66 -4.94 -14.08
C GLN A 169 9.23 -4.51 -13.70
N VAL A 170 8.64 -5.11 -12.67
CA VAL A 170 7.31 -4.73 -12.16
C VAL A 170 7.32 -3.27 -11.69
N GLN A 171 8.34 -2.85 -10.92
CA GLN A 171 8.48 -1.47 -10.47
C GLN A 171 8.55 -0.48 -11.64
N ARG A 172 9.30 -0.77 -12.71
CA ARG A 172 9.35 0.10 -13.89
C ARG A 172 7.98 0.29 -14.54
N VAL A 173 7.19 -0.78 -14.65
CA VAL A 173 5.82 -0.69 -15.19
C VAL A 173 4.93 0.14 -14.25
N LEU A 174 5.00 -0.10 -12.94
CA LEU A 174 4.26 0.69 -11.95
C LEU A 174 4.66 2.17 -11.98
N ASP A 175 5.95 2.48 -12.05
CA ASP A 175 6.44 3.86 -12.16
C ASP A 175 5.96 4.55 -13.44
N GLN A 176 5.81 3.81 -14.53
CA GLN A 176 5.25 4.36 -15.78
C GLN A 176 3.77 4.70 -15.62
N VAL A 177 2.99 3.82 -14.97
CA VAL A 177 1.58 4.06 -14.68
C VAL A 177 1.42 5.24 -13.71
N ILE A 178 2.24 5.27 -12.64
CA ILE A 178 2.23 6.37 -11.68
C ILE A 178 2.50 7.71 -12.37
N ARG A 179 3.52 7.79 -13.23
CA ARG A 179 3.82 9.02 -14.01
C ARG A 179 2.68 9.44 -14.92
N ALA A 180 1.98 8.49 -15.55
CA ALA A 180 0.82 8.80 -16.38
C ALA A 180 -0.34 9.39 -15.55
N VAL A 181 -0.57 8.83 -14.36
CA VAL A 181 -1.58 9.32 -13.42
C VAL A 181 -1.19 10.69 -12.85
N GLU A 182 0.08 10.90 -12.49
CA GLU A 182 0.59 12.20 -12.06
C GLU A 182 0.42 13.29 -13.13
N PHE A 183 0.69 12.94 -14.39
CA PHE A 183 0.44 13.85 -15.52
C PHE A 183 -1.04 14.21 -15.65
N LEU A 184 -1.93 13.23 -15.53
CA LEU A 184 -3.37 13.45 -15.56
C LEU A 184 -3.83 14.37 -14.41
N PHE A 185 -3.31 14.14 -13.20
CA PHE A 185 -3.58 15.02 -12.05
C PHE A 185 -3.02 16.44 -12.27
N GLY A 186 -1.82 16.57 -12.81
CA GLY A 186 -1.25 17.85 -13.19
C GLY A 186 -2.13 18.59 -14.19
N PHE A 187 -2.62 17.91 -15.21
CA PHE A 187 -3.54 18.47 -16.20
C PHE A 187 -4.86 18.94 -15.56
N THR A 188 -5.48 18.12 -14.70
CA THR A 188 -6.72 18.49 -14.00
C THR A 188 -6.51 19.67 -13.06
N LEU A 189 -5.35 19.76 -12.39
CA LEU A 189 -4.98 20.90 -11.57
C LEU A 189 -4.90 22.19 -12.41
N VAL A 190 -4.21 22.14 -13.54
CA VAL A 190 -4.10 23.28 -14.47
C VAL A 190 -5.48 23.70 -14.99
N ALA A 191 -6.32 22.74 -15.40
CA ALA A 191 -7.69 23.01 -15.82
C ALA A 191 -8.50 23.69 -14.70
N GLY A 192 -8.39 23.20 -13.46
CA GLY A 192 -9.02 23.81 -12.29
C GLY A 192 -8.56 25.25 -12.04
N LEU A 193 -7.25 25.53 -12.20
CA LEU A 193 -6.72 26.89 -12.11
C LEU A 193 -7.24 27.81 -13.20
N VAL A 194 -7.40 27.32 -14.44
CA VAL A 194 -8.01 28.08 -15.53
C VAL A 194 -9.46 28.43 -15.24
N VAL A 195 -10.23 27.47 -14.72
CA VAL A 195 -11.63 27.70 -14.30
C VAL A 195 -11.70 28.73 -13.16
N LEU A 196 -10.83 28.57 -12.16
CA LEU A 196 -10.75 29.55 -11.06
C LEU A 196 -10.43 30.97 -11.59
N PHE A 197 -9.46 31.09 -12.48
CA PHE A 197 -9.11 32.37 -13.12
C PHE A 197 -10.27 32.95 -13.92
N ALA A 198 -10.98 32.13 -14.69
CA ALA A 198 -12.15 32.54 -15.46
C ALA A 198 -13.28 33.02 -14.53
N ALA A 199 -13.57 32.31 -13.44
CA ALA A 199 -14.58 32.68 -12.45
C ALA A 199 -14.25 34.04 -11.77
N VAL A 200 -12.99 34.23 -11.36
CA VAL A 200 -12.52 35.50 -10.76
C VAL A 200 -12.65 36.65 -11.79
N THR A 201 -12.37 36.38 -13.06
CA THR A 201 -12.43 37.39 -14.11
C THR A 201 -13.90 37.76 -14.45
N ALA A 202 -14.78 36.77 -14.54
CA ALA A 202 -16.18 37.00 -14.83
C ALA A 202 -16.91 37.85 -13.75
N THR A 203 -16.49 37.70 -12.48
CA THR A 203 -17.10 38.49 -11.38
C THR A 203 -16.46 39.85 -11.18
N ARG A 204 -15.43 40.24 -11.94
CA ARG A 204 -14.67 41.49 -11.75
C ARG A 204 -15.55 42.75 -11.96
N GLU A 205 -16.36 42.76 -12.99
CA GLU A 205 -17.18 43.95 -13.33
C GLU A 205 -18.24 44.21 -12.27
N ALA A 206 -18.98 43.18 -11.86
CA ALA A 206 -19.95 43.29 -10.78
C ALA A 206 -19.33 43.77 -9.47
N ARG A 207 -18.16 43.22 -9.10
CA ARG A 207 -17.43 43.63 -7.89
C ARG A 207 -16.84 45.05 -8.00
N ALA A 208 -16.36 45.44 -9.19
CA ALA A 208 -15.86 46.80 -9.40
C ALA A 208 -16.99 47.85 -9.19
N TYR A 209 -18.19 47.56 -9.64
CA TYR A 209 -19.38 48.41 -9.42
C TYR A 209 -19.73 48.49 -7.92
N GLU A 210 -19.83 47.38 -7.22
CA GLU A 210 -20.09 47.33 -5.77
C GLU A 210 -19.03 48.13 -4.98
N PHE A 211 -17.75 47.98 -5.32
CA PHE A 211 -16.66 48.75 -4.68
C PHE A 211 -16.71 50.23 -5.01
N ALA A 212 -17.11 50.64 -6.22
CA ALA A 212 -17.28 52.02 -6.58
C ALA A 212 -18.37 52.69 -5.75
N VAL A 213 -19.52 51.99 -5.58
CA VAL A 213 -20.63 52.45 -4.74
C VAL A 213 -20.19 52.58 -3.27
N MET A 214 -19.52 51.57 -2.71
CA MET A 214 -19.05 51.62 -1.33
C MET A 214 -17.99 52.76 -1.11
N ARG A 215 -17.14 53.01 -2.09
CA ARG A 215 -16.17 54.13 -2.04
C ARG A 215 -16.90 55.51 -2.12
N ALA A 216 -17.95 55.62 -2.92
CA ALA A 216 -18.74 56.84 -2.97
C ALA A 216 -19.45 57.13 -1.63
N MET A 217 -19.79 56.07 -0.87
CA MET A 217 -20.33 56.18 0.50
C MET A 217 -19.27 56.40 1.58
N GLY A 218 -17.97 56.49 1.22
CA GLY A 218 -16.89 56.82 2.14
C GLY A 218 -16.04 55.65 2.61
N ALA A 219 -16.21 54.44 2.07
CA ALA A 219 -15.39 53.31 2.43
C ALA A 219 -13.96 53.46 1.94
N SER A 220 -12.98 53.20 2.80
CA SER A 220 -11.56 53.24 2.42
C SER A 220 -11.15 52.05 1.55
N ALA A 221 -10.28 52.28 0.57
CA ALA A 221 -9.73 51.23 -0.29
C ALA A 221 -9.02 50.11 0.51
N LYS A 222 -8.45 50.42 1.68
CA LYS A 222 -7.80 49.49 2.57
C LYS A 222 -8.84 48.51 3.20
N LEU A 223 -9.97 49.04 3.64
CA LEU A 223 -11.07 48.25 4.20
C LEU A 223 -11.61 47.26 3.17
N LEU A 224 -11.91 47.73 1.95
CA LEU A 224 -12.44 46.93 0.85
C LEU A 224 -11.45 45.77 0.48
N ALA A 225 -10.15 46.09 0.41
CA ALA A 225 -9.14 45.07 0.14
C ALA A 225 -9.04 44.01 1.27
N GLN A 226 -9.25 44.43 2.54
CA GLN A 226 -9.28 43.46 3.67
C GLN A 226 -10.49 42.56 3.63
N VAL A 227 -11.69 43.11 3.35
CA VAL A 227 -12.93 42.34 3.22
C VAL A 227 -12.80 41.31 2.10
N GLN A 228 -12.31 41.72 0.94
CA GLN A 228 -12.12 40.80 -0.19
C GLN A 228 -11.09 39.71 0.08
N ARG A 229 -9.99 40.02 0.77
CA ARG A 229 -9.02 38.99 1.18
C ARG A 229 -9.64 38.00 2.16
N ALA A 230 -10.42 38.49 3.12
CA ALA A 230 -11.11 37.61 4.08
C ALA A 230 -12.14 36.71 3.39
N GLU A 231 -12.89 37.22 2.41
CA GLU A 231 -13.83 36.46 1.59
C GLU A 231 -13.10 35.36 0.79
N LEU A 232 -12.03 35.72 0.07
CA LEU A 232 -11.23 34.74 -0.70
C LEU A 232 -10.61 33.66 0.19
N LEU A 233 -10.11 34.05 1.36
CA LEU A 233 -9.58 33.10 2.35
C LEU A 233 -10.68 32.15 2.83
N GLY A 234 -11.84 32.66 3.17
CA GLY A 234 -12.96 31.86 3.67
C GLY A 234 -13.48 30.87 2.62
N VAL A 235 -13.75 31.38 1.41
CA VAL A 235 -14.22 30.53 0.31
C VAL A 235 -13.19 29.51 -0.12
N GLY A 236 -11.91 29.94 -0.24
CA GLY A 236 -10.82 29.04 -0.60
C GLY A 236 -10.56 27.95 0.45
N ALA A 237 -10.57 28.33 1.74
CA ALA A 237 -10.43 27.36 2.84
C ALA A 237 -11.59 26.34 2.85
N LEU A 238 -12.82 26.81 2.69
CA LEU A 238 -14.01 25.94 2.67
C LEU A 238 -13.98 24.98 1.48
N ALA A 239 -13.64 25.47 0.30
CA ALA A 239 -13.51 24.64 -0.90
C ALA A 239 -12.39 23.60 -0.75
N GLY A 240 -11.25 24.00 -0.17
CA GLY A 240 -10.13 23.08 0.10
C GLY A 240 -10.47 22.00 1.11
N VAL A 241 -11.21 22.32 2.18
CA VAL A 241 -11.70 21.33 3.14
C VAL A 241 -12.70 20.38 2.48
N GLN A 242 -13.65 20.87 1.69
CA GLN A 242 -14.62 20.02 0.99
C GLN A 242 -13.93 19.08 -0.01
N ALA A 243 -12.97 19.59 -0.79
CA ALA A 243 -12.21 18.78 -1.73
C ALA A 243 -11.39 17.68 -1.04
N SER A 244 -10.76 18.01 0.09
CA SER A 244 -9.99 17.03 0.86
C SER A 244 -10.87 15.97 1.53
N LEU A 245 -12.06 16.34 2.03
CA LEU A 245 -13.03 15.39 2.56
C LEU A 245 -13.52 14.42 1.46
N ALA A 246 -13.87 14.96 0.27
CA ALA A 246 -14.24 14.14 -0.87
C ALA A 246 -13.12 13.16 -1.28
N ALA A 247 -11.88 13.64 -1.35
CA ALA A 247 -10.71 12.81 -1.64
C ALA A 247 -10.51 11.70 -0.59
N MET A 248 -10.73 12.00 0.70
CA MET A 248 -10.65 11.01 1.79
C MET A 248 -11.74 9.94 1.66
N ILE A 249 -12.97 10.31 1.32
CA ILE A 249 -14.06 9.35 1.11
C ILE A 249 -13.74 8.42 -0.06
N VAL A 250 -13.30 8.98 -1.18
CA VAL A 250 -12.91 8.18 -2.36
C VAL A 250 -11.72 7.28 -2.04
N GLY A 251 -10.70 7.81 -1.37
CA GLY A 251 -9.52 7.04 -0.96
C GLY A 251 -9.87 5.90 -0.01
N TRP A 252 -10.75 6.14 0.97
CA TRP A 252 -11.25 5.11 1.87
C TRP A 252 -12.02 4.02 1.12
N ALA A 253 -12.91 4.43 0.20
CA ALA A 253 -13.68 3.48 -0.60
C ALA A 253 -12.77 2.60 -1.48
N LEU A 254 -11.76 3.18 -2.13
CA LEU A 254 -10.79 2.43 -2.92
C LEU A 254 -9.96 1.47 -2.05
N ALA A 255 -9.47 1.93 -0.89
CA ALA A 255 -8.71 1.10 0.03
C ALA A 255 -9.54 -0.09 0.51
N ARG A 256 -10.82 0.13 0.84
CA ARG A 256 -11.72 -0.89 1.39
C ARG A 256 -12.22 -1.89 0.34
N TYR A 257 -12.64 -1.40 -0.84
CA TYR A 257 -13.35 -2.22 -1.83
C TYR A 257 -12.47 -2.70 -2.98
N ALA A 258 -11.41 -1.96 -3.33
CA ALA A 258 -10.55 -2.33 -4.45
C ALA A 258 -9.24 -2.99 -4.02
N PHE A 259 -8.66 -2.57 -2.91
CA PHE A 259 -7.32 -3.00 -2.48
C PHE A 259 -7.30 -3.80 -1.19
N GLU A 260 -8.41 -3.89 -0.47
CA GLU A 260 -8.58 -4.68 0.77
C GLU A 260 -7.50 -4.40 1.84
N PHE A 261 -7.00 -3.15 1.95
CA PHE A 261 -6.04 -2.78 2.98
C PHE A 261 -6.63 -1.77 4.00
N GLU A 262 -6.09 -1.79 5.21
CA GLU A 262 -6.45 -0.84 6.25
C GLU A 262 -5.84 0.54 5.96
N TRP A 263 -6.69 1.52 5.68
CA TRP A 263 -6.27 2.89 5.45
C TRP A 263 -6.57 3.76 6.67
N HIS A 264 -5.50 4.33 7.25
CA HIS A 264 -5.61 5.24 8.37
C HIS A 264 -5.77 6.68 7.88
N VAL A 265 -6.93 7.25 8.17
CA VAL A 265 -7.25 8.62 7.79
C VAL A 265 -6.58 9.60 8.75
N SER A 266 -5.72 10.48 8.23
CA SER A 266 -5.10 11.52 9.04
C SER A 266 -5.98 12.79 9.08
N PRO A 267 -6.30 13.34 10.26
CA PRO A 267 -7.08 14.58 10.39
C PRO A 267 -6.32 15.82 9.86
N LEU A 268 -5.02 15.69 9.59
CA LEU A 268 -4.21 16.75 8.97
C LEU A 268 -4.59 17.02 7.50
N VAL A 269 -5.17 16.05 6.79
CA VAL A 269 -5.51 16.18 5.37
C VAL A 269 -6.51 17.30 5.12
N PRO A 270 -7.67 17.37 5.82
CA PRO A 270 -8.60 18.49 5.65
C PRO A 270 -8.00 19.85 6.04
N LEU A 271 -7.17 19.89 7.06
CA LEU A 271 -6.48 21.12 7.48
C LEU A 271 -5.54 21.64 6.39
N LEU A 272 -4.69 20.77 5.86
CA LEU A 272 -3.77 21.11 4.76
C LEU A 272 -4.53 21.47 3.48
N GLY A 273 -5.62 20.78 3.18
CA GLY A 273 -6.50 21.09 2.06
C GLY A 273 -7.11 22.48 2.20
N GLY A 274 -7.61 22.83 3.39
CA GLY A 274 -8.12 24.16 3.68
C GLY A 274 -7.08 25.28 3.50
N VAL A 275 -5.85 25.06 4.03
CA VAL A 275 -4.74 26.00 3.86
C VAL A 275 -4.35 26.15 2.38
N ALA A 276 -4.20 25.04 1.65
CA ALA A 276 -3.88 25.07 0.23
C ALA A 276 -4.95 25.79 -0.59
N GLY A 277 -6.24 25.53 -0.33
CA GLY A 277 -7.35 26.21 -0.98
C GLY A 277 -7.37 27.71 -0.71
N ALA A 278 -7.11 28.13 0.54
CA ALA A 278 -6.99 29.53 0.91
C ALA A 278 -5.84 30.25 0.18
N VAL A 279 -4.66 29.60 0.12
CA VAL A 279 -3.49 30.13 -0.59
C VAL A 279 -3.75 30.27 -2.09
N LEU A 280 -4.32 29.24 -2.72
CA LEU A 280 -4.66 29.28 -4.16
C LEU A 280 -5.69 30.36 -4.48
N ALA A 281 -6.73 30.51 -3.65
CA ALA A 281 -7.75 31.55 -3.83
C ALA A 281 -7.14 32.96 -3.67
N LEU A 282 -6.26 33.16 -2.69
CA LEU A 282 -5.54 34.42 -2.53
C LEU A 282 -4.62 34.74 -3.72
N ALA A 283 -3.89 33.74 -4.21
CA ALA A 283 -2.98 33.91 -5.36
C ALA A 283 -3.76 34.30 -6.62
N ALA A 284 -4.88 33.62 -6.89
CA ALA A 284 -5.76 33.93 -8.02
C ALA A 284 -6.41 35.31 -7.86
N GLY A 285 -6.87 35.63 -6.65
CA GLY A 285 -7.48 36.92 -6.33
C GLY A 285 -6.50 38.09 -6.36
N TRP A 286 -5.24 37.89 -5.97
CA TRP A 286 -4.21 38.94 -5.96
C TRP A 286 -3.94 39.49 -7.37
N TRP A 287 -3.88 38.61 -8.37
CA TRP A 287 -3.75 39.03 -9.76
C TRP A 287 -5.00 39.84 -10.21
N GLY A 288 -6.21 39.39 -9.81
CA GLY A 288 -7.43 40.11 -10.12
C GLY A 288 -7.55 41.47 -9.46
N LEU A 289 -7.12 41.60 -8.19
CA LEU A 289 -7.21 42.84 -7.41
C LEU A 289 -6.23 43.93 -7.87
N ARG A 290 -5.04 43.55 -8.32
CA ARG A 290 -4.00 44.50 -8.70
C ARG A 290 -4.42 45.44 -9.83
N GLU A 291 -5.29 44.97 -10.69
CA GLU A 291 -5.80 45.69 -11.85
C GLU A 291 -7.03 46.56 -11.50
N VAL A 292 -7.95 46.05 -10.65
CA VAL A 292 -9.15 46.78 -10.22
C VAL A 292 -8.81 47.94 -9.29
N LEU A 293 -7.84 47.79 -8.41
CA LEU A 293 -7.43 48.88 -7.50
C LEU A 293 -6.59 50.00 -8.17
N ARG A 294 -6.09 49.76 -9.39
CA ARG A 294 -5.28 50.74 -10.16
C ARG A 294 -6.12 51.60 -11.10
N ARG A 295 -7.40 51.21 -11.41
CA ARG A 295 -8.25 52.03 -12.28
C ARG A 295 -8.86 53.18 -11.53
N PRO A 296 -8.80 54.41 -12.06
CA PRO A 296 -9.45 55.59 -11.45
C PRO A 296 -10.96 55.44 -11.47
N VAL A 297 -11.63 55.80 -10.36
CA VAL A 297 -13.07 55.67 -10.11
C VAL A 297 -13.93 56.36 -11.20
N VAL A 298 -13.40 57.45 -11.81
CA VAL A 298 -14.09 58.25 -12.83
C VAL A 298 -14.28 57.49 -14.15
N GLU A 299 -13.37 56.57 -14.52
CA GLU A 299 -13.50 55.78 -15.74
C GLU A 299 -14.56 54.67 -15.64
N THR A 300 -14.65 54.07 -14.43
CA THR A 300 -15.59 52.97 -14.16
C THR A 300 -17.06 53.46 -14.12
N LEU A 301 -17.31 54.68 -13.64
CA LEU A 301 -18.65 55.28 -13.63
C LEU A 301 -19.08 55.79 -15.00
N ARG A 302 -18.14 56.11 -15.89
CA ARG A 302 -18.41 56.63 -17.23
C ARG A 302 -18.76 55.48 -18.21
N SER A 303 -18.18 54.32 -18.05
CA SER A 303 -18.53 53.12 -18.87
C SER A 303 -19.91 52.54 -18.51
N ALA A 304 -20.32 52.63 -17.24
CA ALA A 304 -21.63 52.14 -16.76
C ALA A 304 -22.82 53.03 -17.14
N VAL A 305 -22.59 54.25 -17.64
CA VAL A 305 -23.64 55.16 -18.13
C VAL A 305 -23.81 55.08 -19.66
N GLN A 306 -22.91 54.39 -20.35
CA GLN A 306 -22.91 54.24 -21.83
C GLN A 306 -23.46 52.88 -22.32
N GLU A 307 -23.82 51.95 -21.42
CA GLU A 307 -24.62 50.77 -21.69
C GLU A 307 -26.08 51.00 -21.22
#